data_ccfa680c1df2f3e56f1ffe8b6a1230ef
#
_entry.id   ccfa680c1df2f3e56f1ffe8b6a1230ef
#
_cell.length_a   1.000
_cell.length_b   1.000
_cell.length_c   1.000
_cell.angle_alpha   90.00
_cell.angle_beta   90.00
_cell.angle_gamma   90.00
#
_symmetry.space_group_name_H-M   'P 1'
#
loop_
_entity.id
_entity.type
_entity.pdbx_description
1 polymer ?
#
loop_
_entity_poly.entity_id
_entity_poly.type
_entity_poly.pdbx_seq_one_letter_code
_entity_poly.pdbx_strand_id
1 'polypeptide(L)'
;YAPWDEFVLGSSGKILDIMEARIYKETPEAETGEIQVRGENVMVGYYKNQEATQEVFTQDGWLRTGDLGSMDSNGNIFIRGRLKTMILSSSGQNIFPEELETKLNNLPFILESLVIERNKKLVALVYADYEALDSLGLNNPDNLKTIMDENLKNLNSNVAAYEKIS
;
A
#
# COMPACT_ATOMS: atom_id res chain seq x y z
N TYR A 1 2.91 9.50 -15.09
CA TYR A 1 1.67 10.14 -15.55
C TYR A 1 0.78 9.13 -16.28
N ALA A 2 -0.54 9.36 -16.29
CA ALA A 2 -1.49 8.49 -16.98
C ALA A 2 -2.22 9.33 -18.05
N PRO A 3 -1.79 9.28 -19.34
CA PRO A 3 -2.53 9.88 -20.43
C PRO A 3 -3.94 9.31 -20.50
N TRP A 4 -4.92 10.13 -20.88
CA TRP A 4 -6.31 9.76 -20.90
C TRP A 4 -6.63 8.50 -21.74
N ASP A 5 -5.91 8.33 -22.83
CA ASP A 5 -6.05 7.23 -23.80
C ASP A 5 -5.18 5.99 -23.47
N GLU A 6 -4.30 6.09 -22.46
CA GLU A 6 -3.41 5.02 -22.04
C GLU A 6 -3.59 4.62 -20.56
N PHE A 7 -4.76 4.95 -20.00
CA PHE A 7 -5.05 4.63 -18.60
C PHE A 7 -5.12 3.11 -18.37
N VAL A 8 -4.37 2.64 -17.38
CA VAL A 8 -4.41 1.24 -16.91
C VAL A 8 -4.93 1.21 -15.49
N LEU A 9 -6.03 0.51 -15.27
CA LEU A 9 -6.67 0.40 -13.95
C LEU A 9 -5.68 -0.15 -12.91
N GLY A 10 -5.61 0.53 -11.77
CA GLY A 10 -4.72 0.15 -10.65
C GLY A 10 -3.27 0.59 -10.81
N SER A 11 -2.87 1.17 -11.96
CA SER A 11 -1.55 1.75 -12.12
C SER A 11 -1.51 3.21 -11.68
N SER A 12 -0.33 3.68 -11.26
CA SER A 12 -0.03 5.10 -11.06
C SER A 12 0.37 5.80 -12.36
N GLY A 13 0.31 5.07 -13.48
CA GLY A 13 0.72 5.54 -14.80
C GLY A 13 2.18 5.27 -15.12
N LYS A 14 2.65 5.93 -16.20
CA LYS A 14 4.03 5.82 -16.69
C LYS A 14 4.94 6.85 -16.05
N ILE A 15 6.24 6.56 -16.09
CA ILE A 15 7.27 7.53 -15.68
C ILE A 15 7.28 8.75 -16.63
N LEU A 16 7.69 9.90 -16.12
CA LEU A 16 7.89 11.10 -16.96
C LEU A 16 9.14 10.96 -17.82
N ASP A 17 9.16 11.56 -19.00
CA ASP A 17 10.28 11.49 -19.96
C ASP A 17 11.61 12.05 -19.40
N ILE A 18 11.53 12.93 -18.39
CA ILE A 18 12.69 13.51 -17.68
C ILE A 18 13.22 12.63 -16.54
N MET A 19 12.61 11.46 -16.33
CA MET A 19 12.92 10.52 -15.25
C MET A 19 13.19 9.13 -15.78
N GLU A 20 13.93 8.37 -15.00
CA GLU A 20 14.05 6.93 -15.11
C GLU A 20 13.49 6.27 -13.84
N ALA A 21 12.89 5.11 -13.98
CA ALA A 21 12.50 4.27 -12.86
C ALA A 21 13.00 2.83 -13.05
N ARG A 22 13.31 2.18 -11.94
CA ARG A 22 13.57 0.75 -11.93
C ARG A 22 12.89 0.11 -10.71
N ILE A 23 12.58 -1.16 -10.84
CA ILE A 23 12.12 -1.99 -9.72
C ILE A 23 13.32 -2.79 -9.23
N TYR A 24 13.85 -2.41 -8.06
CA TYR A 24 14.94 -3.15 -7.43
C TYR A 24 14.37 -4.32 -6.64
N LYS A 25 14.67 -5.52 -7.11
CA LYS A 25 14.23 -6.78 -6.51
C LYS A 25 15.39 -7.41 -5.75
N GLU A 26 15.13 -7.89 -4.53
CA GLU A 26 16.14 -8.60 -3.74
C GLU A 26 16.46 -9.98 -4.34
N THR A 27 15.45 -10.62 -4.94
CA THR A 27 15.60 -11.88 -5.68
C THR A 27 14.98 -11.73 -7.08
N PRO A 28 15.54 -12.38 -8.12
CA PRO A 28 15.01 -12.29 -9.49
C PRO A 28 13.55 -12.76 -9.61
N GLU A 29 13.14 -13.69 -8.75
CA GLU A 29 11.81 -14.29 -8.74
C GLU A 29 10.76 -13.43 -8.03
N ALA A 30 11.16 -12.38 -7.31
CA ALA A 30 10.24 -11.49 -6.62
C ALA A 30 9.32 -10.80 -7.65
N GLU A 31 8.02 -10.79 -7.39
CA GLU A 31 7.04 -10.10 -8.23
C GLU A 31 7.11 -8.58 -8.05
N THR A 32 7.46 -8.14 -6.84
CA THR A 32 7.58 -6.73 -6.45
C THR A 32 8.99 -6.40 -5.99
N GLY A 33 9.34 -5.12 -6.01
CA GLY A 33 10.60 -4.61 -5.48
C GLY A 33 10.49 -3.14 -5.13
N GLU A 34 11.57 -2.59 -4.58
CA GLU A 34 11.63 -1.16 -4.28
C GLU A 34 11.63 -0.34 -5.58
N ILE A 35 10.73 0.61 -5.68
CA ILE A 35 10.72 1.58 -6.77
C ILE A 35 11.88 2.55 -6.54
N GLN A 36 12.83 2.59 -7.47
CA GLN A 36 13.95 3.51 -7.43
C GLN A 36 13.89 4.43 -8.65
N VAL A 37 14.16 5.70 -8.44
CA VAL A 37 14.04 6.73 -9.48
C VAL A 37 15.31 7.55 -9.64
N ARG A 38 15.53 8.05 -10.86
CA ARG A 38 16.63 8.96 -11.20
C ARG A 38 16.14 9.96 -12.23
N GLY A 39 16.56 11.21 -12.16
CA GLY A 39 16.17 12.24 -13.12
C GLY A 39 16.42 13.66 -12.61
N GLU A 40 16.18 14.63 -13.47
CA GLU A 40 16.45 16.04 -13.20
C GLU A 40 15.60 16.64 -12.10
N ASN A 41 14.43 16.05 -11.82
CA ASN A 41 13.50 16.47 -10.77
C ASN A 41 13.73 15.76 -9.43
N VAL A 42 14.72 14.87 -9.35
CA VAL A 42 15.11 14.22 -8.09
C VAL A 42 16.00 15.18 -7.30
N MET A 43 15.74 15.28 -5.99
CA MET A 43 16.53 16.12 -5.09
C MET A 43 18.02 15.75 -5.14
N VAL A 44 18.91 16.74 -4.90
CA VAL A 44 20.35 16.49 -4.75
C VAL A 44 20.72 15.94 -3.38
N GLY A 45 19.83 16.04 -2.39
CA GLY A 45 20.02 15.53 -1.04
C GLY A 45 19.26 16.35 0.01
N TYR A 46 19.36 15.90 1.26
CA TYR A 46 18.80 16.61 2.42
C TYR A 46 19.71 17.76 2.87
N TYR A 47 19.13 18.93 3.08
CA TYR A 47 19.90 20.11 3.49
C TYR A 47 20.65 19.87 4.81
N LYS A 48 21.97 20.04 4.78
CA LYS A 48 22.89 19.85 5.91
C LYS A 48 22.76 18.49 6.62
N ASN A 49 22.27 17.45 5.91
CA ASN A 49 22.18 16.11 6.44
C ASN A 49 22.73 15.09 5.43
N GLN A 50 24.05 14.95 5.43
CA GLN A 50 24.75 14.06 4.51
C GLN A 50 24.46 12.57 4.81
N GLU A 51 24.30 12.22 6.08
CA GLU A 51 24.00 10.85 6.50
C GLU A 51 22.65 10.39 5.93
N ALA A 52 21.57 11.13 6.17
CA ALA A 52 20.26 10.84 5.59
C ALA A 52 20.28 10.87 4.05
N THR A 53 21.13 11.70 3.43
CA THR A 53 21.28 11.72 1.98
C THR A 53 21.91 10.42 1.48
N GLN A 54 22.96 9.93 2.13
CA GLN A 54 23.61 8.68 1.77
C GLN A 54 22.71 7.46 1.96
N GLU A 55 21.82 7.47 2.94
CA GLU A 55 20.87 6.39 3.19
C GLU A 55 19.83 6.23 2.08
N VAL A 56 19.42 7.34 1.46
CA VAL A 56 18.35 7.30 0.45
C VAL A 56 18.87 7.20 -0.99
N PHE A 57 20.16 7.34 -1.23
CA PHE A 57 20.73 7.12 -2.54
C PHE A 57 21.53 5.83 -2.62
N THR A 58 21.38 5.13 -3.75
CA THR A 58 22.24 4.00 -4.07
C THR A 58 23.61 4.50 -4.54
N GLN A 59 24.63 3.63 -4.54
CA GLN A 59 25.99 4.00 -5.02
C GLN A 59 26.02 4.43 -6.48
N ASP A 60 25.09 3.92 -7.31
CA ASP A 60 24.91 4.25 -8.71
C ASP A 60 23.93 5.41 -8.98
N GLY A 61 23.56 6.16 -7.91
CA GLY A 61 22.86 7.44 -7.98
C GLY A 61 21.35 7.37 -8.12
N TRP A 62 20.71 6.25 -7.77
CA TRP A 62 19.26 6.14 -7.74
C TRP A 62 18.71 6.53 -6.36
N LEU A 63 17.64 7.32 -6.36
CA LEU A 63 16.87 7.59 -5.16
C LEU A 63 16.02 6.37 -4.80
N ARG A 64 16.19 5.87 -3.60
CA ARG A 64 15.35 4.86 -2.97
C ARG A 64 14.09 5.52 -2.46
N THR A 65 12.94 5.25 -3.08
CA THR A 65 11.68 5.90 -2.68
C THR A 65 11.11 5.34 -1.38
N GLY A 66 11.49 4.10 -1.06
CA GLY A 66 10.89 3.33 0.03
C GLY A 66 9.49 2.81 -0.32
N ASP A 67 9.02 3.01 -1.55
CA ASP A 67 7.78 2.44 -2.05
C ASP A 67 8.07 1.10 -2.73
N LEU A 68 7.19 0.13 -2.50
CA LEU A 68 7.22 -1.17 -3.15
C LEU A 68 6.21 -1.21 -4.30
N GLY A 69 6.62 -1.84 -5.40
CA GLY A 69 5.75 -1.95 -6.55
C GLY A 69 6.29 -2.87 -7.63
N SER A 70 5.60 -2.85 -8.76
CA SER A 70 5.98 -3.54 -9.98
C SER A 70 5.85 -2.62 -11.18
N MET A 71 6.45 -3.00 -12.30
CA MET A 71 6.34 -2.27 -13.56
C MET A 71 6.04 -3.29 -14.65
N ASP A 72 5.03 -3.01 -15.48
CA ASP A 72 4.71 -3.85 -16.62
C ASP A 72 5.62 -3.59 -17.83
N SER A 73 5.44 -4.39 -18.88
CA SER A 73 6.22 -4.25 -20.13
C SER A 73 5.98 -2.94 -20.89
N ASN A 74 4.91 -2.22 -20.57
CA ASN A 74 4.55 -0.93 -21.16
C ASN A 74 5.05 0.26 -20.33
N GLY A 75 5.73 0.01 -19.19
CA GLY A 75 6.26 1.02 -18.29
C GLY A 75 5.23 1.59 -17.31
N ASN A 76 4.07 0.96 -17.15
CA ASN A 76 3.12 1.36 -16.11
C ASN A 76 3.60 0.86 -14.75
N ILE A 77 3.58 1.76 -13.76
CA ILE A 77 4.00 1.49 -12.38
C ILE A 77 2.78 1.19 -11.53
N PHE A 78 2.85 0.11 -10.76
CA PHE A 78 1.84 -0.32 -9.81
C PHE A 78 2.43 -0.25 -8.41
N ILE A 79 1.98 0.69 -7.59
CA ILE A 79 2.41 0.83 -6.20
C ILE A 79 1.64 -0.18 -5.36
N ARG A 80 2.34 -0.92 -4.50
CA ARG A 80 1.76 -1.93 -3.60
C ARG A 80 1.69 -1.45 -2.16
N GLY A 81 2.67 -0.68 -1.72
CA GLY A 81 2.75 -0.15 -0.36
C GLY A 81 4.13 0.41 -0.05
N ARG A 82 4.41 0.58 1.24
CA ARG A 82 5.69 1.10 1.73
C ARG A 82 6.58 -0.02 2.24
N LEU A 83 7.88 0.06 1.98
CA LEU A 83 8.86 -0.89 2.50
C LEU A 83 8.84 -0.96 4.04
N LYS A 84 8.64 0.19 4.70
CA LYS A 84 8.64 0.28 6.17
C LYS A 84 7.38 -0.26 6.84
N THR A 85 6.25 -0.30 6.12
CA THR A 85 4.96 -0.76 6.64
C THR A 85 4.64 -2.20 6.25
N MET A 86 5.39 -2.75 5.29
CA MET A 86 5.24 -4.14 4.87
C MET A 86 5.40 -5.10 6.05
N ILE A 87 4.46 -6.02 6.18
CA ILE A 87 4.45 -7.06 7.20
C ILE A 87 4.87 -8.38 6.55
N LEU A 88 5.82 -9.08 7.16
CA LEU A 88 6.21 -10.41 6.70
C LEU A 88 5.34 -11.45 7.40
N SER A 89 4.54 -12.19 6.62
CA SER A 89 3.72 -13.27 7.16
C SER A 89 4.57 -14.40 7.74
N SER A 90 3.97 -15.23 8.58
CA SER A 90 4.63 -16.42 9.13
C SER A 90 5.04 -17.45 8.09
N SER A 91 4.46 -17.39 6.90
CA SER A 91 4.76 -18.23 5.74
C SER A 91 5.74 -17.58 4.74
N GLY A 92 6.30 -16.41 5.09
CA GLY A 92 7.30 -15.71 4.29
C GLY A 92 6.74 -14.87 3.13
N GLN A 93 5.42 -14.66 3.06
CA GLN A 93 4.82 -13.75 2.08
C GLN A 93 4.79 -12.32 2.59
N ASN A 94 4.97 -11.37 1.69
CA ASN A 94 4.81 -9.96 1.96
C ASN A 94 3.32 -9.60 2.03
N ILE A 95 2.94 -8.89 3.08
CA ILE A 95 1.60 -8.33 3.27
C ILE A 95 1.75 -6.82 3.19
N PHE A 96 0.90 -6.19 2.41
CA PHE A 96 0.83 -4.75 2.25
C PHE A 96 -0.41 -4.20 2.97
N PRO A 97 -0.25 -3.63 4.18
CA PRO A 97 -1.37 -3.11 4.96
C PRO A 97 -2.26 -2.16 4.18
N GLU A 98 -1.67 -1.31 3.36
CA GLU A 98 -2.37 -0.30 2.56
C GLU A 98 -3.34 -0.91 1.53
N GLU A 99 -3.03 -2.09 0.99
CA GLU A 99 -3.96 -2.82 0.11
C GLU A 99 -5.18 -3.34 0.87
N LEU A 100 -4.99 -3.81 2.10
CA LEU A 100 -6.08 -4.28 2.96
C LEU A 100 -6.92 -3.10 3.47
N GLU A 101 -6.28 -2.00 3.86
CA GLU A 101 -6.92 -0.75 4.26
C GLU A 101 -7.78 -0.18 3.14
N THR A 102 -7.28 -0.19 1.90
CA THR A 102 -8.05 0.23 0.72
C THR A 102 -9.29 -0.62 0.53
N LYS A 103 -9.19 -1.95 0.70
CA LYS A 103 -10.35 -2.85 0.61
C LYS A 103 -11.33 -2.62 1.75
N LEU A 104 -10.85 -2.41 2.99
CA LEU A 104 -11.68 -2.10 4.16
C LEU A 104 -12.43 -0.79 3.99
N ASN A 105 -11.75 0.27 3.57
CA ASN A 105 -12.33 1.61 3.42
C ASN A 105 -13.39 1.67 2.31
N ASN A 106 -13.48 0.66 1.45
CA ASN A 106 -14.56 0.51 0.46
C ASN A 106 -15.76 -0.31 0.97
N LEU A 107 -15.71 -0.82 2.23
CA LEU A 107 -16.82 -1.55 2.82
C LEU A 107 -17.81 -0.59 3.52
N PRO A 108 -19.09 -1.00 3.68
CA PRO A 108 -20.12 -0.16 4.27
C PRO A 108 -19.74 0.34 5.67
N PHE A 109 -19.99 1.62 5.92
CA PHE A 109 -19.82 2.28 7.23
C PHE A 109 -18.38 2.29 7.77
N ILE A 110 -17.38 2.19 6.91
CA ILE A 110 -15.97 2.38 7.26
C ILE A 110 -15.47 3.66 6.61
N LEU A 111 -15.02 4.63 7.42
CA LEU A 111 -14.38 5.86 6.94
C LEU A 111 -12.88 5.68 6.78
N GLU A 112 -12.24 5.11 7.78
CA GLU A 112 -10.80 4.90 7.82
C GLU A 112 -10.47 3.57 8.50
N SER A 113 -9.39 2.97 8.07
CA SER A 113 -8.85 1.78 8.72
C SER A 113 -7.33 1.82 8.78
N LEU A 114 -6.77 1.11 9.77
CA LEU A 114 -5.34 0.89 9.92
C LEU A 114 -5.12 -0.60 10.20
N VAL A 115 -4.31 -1.25 9.36
CA VAL A 115 -3.97 -2.66 9.52
C VAL A 115 -2.58 -2.78 10.14
N ILE A 116 -2.50 -3.49 11.25
CA ILE A 116 -1.26 -3.71 12.01
C ILE A 116 -1.07 -5.18 12.33
N GLU A 117 0.18 -5.57 12.59
CA GLU A 117 0.47 -6.85 13.21
C GLU A 117 0.43 -6.73 14.73
N ARG A 118 -0.35 -7.58 15.37
CA ARG A 118 -0.40 -7.71 16.84
C ARG A 118 -0.41 -9.18 17.23
N ASN A 119 0.56 -9.61 18.04
CA ASN A 119 0.71 -11.00 18.46
C ASN A 119 0.75 -12.00 17.28
N LYS A 120 1.48 -11.66 16.22
CA LYS A 120 1.60 -12.46 14.98
C LYS A 120 0.27 -12.67 14.23
N LYS A 121 -0.69 -11.79 14.44
CA LYS A 121 -1.97 -11.75 13.72
C LYS A 121 -2.18 -10.38 13.13
N LEU A 122 -2.80 -10.33 11.97
CA LEU A 122 -3.28 -9.07 11.40
C LEU A 122 -4.54 -8.63 12.16
N VAL A 123 -4.55 -7.36 12.54
CA VAL A 123 -5.67 -6.70 13.22
C VAL A 123 -5.96 -5.41 12.47
N ALA A 124 -7.23 -5.14 12.20
CA ALA A 124 -7.67 -3.85 11.69
C ALA A 124 -8.25 -3.00 12.83
N LEU A 125 -7.76 -1.76 12.93
CA LEU A 125 -8.41 -0.70 13.67
C LEU A 125 -9.29 0.06 12.69
N VAL A 126 -10.56 0.23 13.01
CA VAL A 126 -11.55 0.80 12.09
C VAL A 126 -12.21 2.01 12.72
N TYR A 127 -12.28 3.10 11.97
CA TYR A 127 -13.11 4.25 12.32
C TYR A 127 -14.41 4.19 11.50
N ALA A 128 -15.52 3.99 12.23
CA ALA A 128 -16.82 3.83 11.60
C ALA A 128 -17.44 5.17 11.17
N ASP A 129 -18.27 5.15 10.13
CA ASP A 129 -19.09 6.29 9.70
C ASP A 129 -20.31 6.42 10.61
N TYR A 130 -20.10 7.09 11.75
CA TYR A 130 -21.15 7.30 12.74
C TYR A 130 -22.29 8.19 12.23
N GLU A 131 -22.02 9.13 11.29
CA GLU A 131 -23.06 9.99 10.72
C GLU A 131 -24.02 9.16 9.85
N ALA A 132 -23.48 8.29 9.01
CA ALA A 132 -24.28 7.38 8.21
C ALA A 132 -25.05 6.38 9.07
N LEU A 133 -24.43 5.83 10.11
CA LEU A 133 -25.09 4.92 11.06
C LEU A 133 -26.22 5.59 11.82
N ASP A 134 -26.04 6.82 12.30
CA ASP A 134 -27.06 7.61 12.98
C ASP A 134 -28.27 7.90 12.07
N SER A 135 -27.99 8.29 10.81
CA SER A 135 -29.06 8.59 9.83
C SER A 135 -30.00 7.43 9.56
N LEU A 136 -29.48 6.19 9.75
CA LEU A 136 -30.21 4.94 9.53
C LEU A 136 -30.73 4.30 10.82
N GLY A 137 -30.47 4.91 11.98
CA GLY A 137 -30.85 4.34 13.29
C GLY A 137 -30.06 3.09 13.68
N LEU A 138 -28.87 2.90 13.11
CA LEU A 138 -27.99 1.76 13.28
C LEU A 138 -26.86 1.99 14.30
N ASN A 139 -26.73 3.21 14.85
CA ASN A 139 -25.67 3.57 15.78
C ASN A 139 -25.95 3.05 17.19
N ASN A 140 -25.89 1.73 17.36
CA ASN A 140 -25.90 1.04 18.64
C ASN A 140 -24.87 -0.10 18.62
N PRO A 141 -24.39 -0.56 19.80
CA PRO A 141 -23.32 -1.55 19.90
C PRO A 141 -23.59 -2.86 19.15
N ASP A 142 -24.83 -3.35 19.17
CA ASP A 142 -25.19 -4.64 18.58
C ASP A 142 -25.19 -4.56 17.04
N ASN A 143 -25.79 -3.51 16.48
CA ASN A 143 -25.77 -3.28 15.04
C ASN A 143 -24.36 -3.02 14.53
N LEU A 144 -23.60 -2.17 15.23
CA LEU A 144 -22.21 -1.87 14.85
C LEU A 144 -21.37 -3.15 14.84
N LYS A 145 -21.50 -3.99 15.84
CA LYS A 145 -20.81 -5.27 15.88
C LYS A 145 -21.20 -6.16 14.72
N THR A 146 -22.48 -6.29 14.43
CA THR A 146 -22.98 -7.12 13.32
C THR A 146 -22.42 -6.64 11.97
N ILE A 147 -22.47 -5.33 11.72
CA ILE A 147 -21.94 -4.71 10.51
C ILE A 147 -20.42 -4.96 10.36
N MET A 148 -19.66 -4.79 11.44
CA MET A 148 -18.21 -5.00 11.41
C MET A 148 -17.85 -6.49 11.23
N ASP A 149 -18.60 -7.41 11.84
CA ASP A 149 -18.41 -8.84 11.65
C ASP A 149 -18.72 -9.27 10.20
N GLU A 150 -19.76 -8.69 9.57
CA GLU A 150 -20.07 -8.91 8.14
C GLU A 150 -18.97 -8.34 7.22
N ASN A 151 -18.49 -7.13 7.49
CA ASN A 151 -17.40 -6.50 6.77
C ASN A 151 -16.11 -7.35 6.87
N LEU A 152 -15.77 -7.83 8.06
CA LEU A 152 -14.61 -8.70 8.27
C LEU A 152 -14.76 -10.01 7.49
N LYS A 153 -15.92 -10.62 7.50
CA LYS A 153 -16.19 -11.83 6.71
C LYS A 153 -16.08 -11.58 5.21
N ASN A 154 -16.58 -10.46 4.74
CA ASN A 154 -16.50 -10.06 3.34
C ASN A 154 -15.02 -9.86 2.93
N LEU A 155 -14.25 -9.07 3.67
CA LEU A 155 -12.82 -8.89 3.42
C LEU A 155 -12.09 -10.24 3.37
N ASN A 156 -12.25 -11.06 4.41
CA ASN A 156 -11.55 -12.35 4.56
C ASN A 156 -11.91 -13.39 3.49
N SER A 157 -13.04 -13.22 2.79
CA SER A 157 -13.41 -14.06 1.65
C SER A 157 -12.74 -13.62 0.34
N ASN A 158 -12.20 -12.39 0.29
CA ASN A 158 -11.65 -11.76 -0.91
C ASN A 158 -10.14 -11.50 -0.83
N VAL A 159 -9.46 -12.05 0.17
CA VAL A 159 -8.01 -11.93 0.37
C VAL A 159 -7.36 -13.31 0.51
N ALA A 160 -6.05 -13.37 0.31
CA ALA A 160 -5.28 -14.60 0.48
C ALA A 160 -5.31 -15.09 1.95
N ALA A 161 -5.04 -16.38 2.16
CA ALA A 161 -5.13 -16.97 3.50
C ALA A 161 -4.20 -16.30 4.53
N TYR A 162 -3.03 -15.84 4.09
CA TYR A 162 -2.04 -15.16 4.93
C TYR A 162 -2.36 -13.68 5.18
N GLU A 163 -3.30 -13.09 4.45
CA GLU A 163 -3.76 -11.70 4.59
C GLU A 163 -5.00 -11.56 5.49
N LYS A 164 -5.56 -12.67 5.97
CA LYS A 164 -6.79 -12.64 6.75
C LYS A 164 -6.61 -11.90 8.08
N ILE A 165 -7.54 -11.01 8.35
CA ILE A 165 -7.64 -10.25 9.60
C ILE A 165 -8.41 -11.09 10.65
N SER A 166 -7.96 -11.00 11.91
CA SER A 166 -8.50 -11.76 13.05
C SER A 166 -9.45 -10.91 13.88
#